data_e3c447d32310b2d67b2150a139f06a57
#
_entry.id   e3c447d32310b2d67b2150a139f06a57
#
_cell.length_a   1.000
_cell.length_b   1.000
_cell.length_c   1.000
_cell.angle_alpha   90.00
_cell.angle_beta   90.00
_cell.angle_gamma   90.00
#
_symmetry.space_group_name_H-M   'P 1'
#
loop_
_entity.id
_entity.type
_entity.pdbx_description
1 polymer ?
#
loop_
_entity_poly.entity_id
_entity_poly.type
_entity_poly.pdbx_seq_one_letter_code
_entity_poly.pdbx_strand_id
1 'polypeptide(L)'
;SPALAGWWSTPALQERERVLLNLITGAPRRTLALMCAACVAMLAFGMYLQYVVGLDPCPMCIVQRYALIGVAVCAGLASVIGQKGWWKSWSVLALALAGFGAFTAARQSWLQWFPPEVATCGRDFYGMVENYPLSRAIPMIFRGSGDCTAIDWTFLGGSIANWSFIWFIVFGLVLLALLLRRPSAGGQAR
;
A
#
# COMPACT_ATOMS: atom_id res chain seq x y z
N SER A 1 -40.45 10.80 2.67
CA SER A 1 -40.76 9.96 1.50
C SER A 1 -39.62 8.97 1.27
N PRO A 2 -39.85 7.64 1.36
CA PRO A 2 -38.80 6.61 1.25
C PRO A 2 -38.44 6.22 -0.19
N ALA A 3 -38.65 7.09 -1.18
CA ALA A 3 -38.55 6.75 -2.60
C ALA A 3 -37.16 7.03 -3.24
N LEU A 4 -36.20 7.60 -2.53
CA LEU A 4 -34.90 7.98 -3.12
C LEU A 4 -33.73 7.02 -2.81
N ALA A 5 -33.95 5.95 -2.03
CA ALA A 5 -32.92 4.99 -1.66
C ALA A 5 -32.75 3.82 -2.65
N GLY A 6 -33.57 3.70 -3.67
CA GLY A 6 -33.69 2.54 -4.56
C GLY A 6 -32.92 2.62 -5.89
N TRP A 7 -32.27 3.72 -6.22
CA TRP A 7 -31.69 3.93 -7.57
C TRP A 7 -30.26 3.48 -7.75
N TRP A 8 -29.53 3.22 -6.67
CA TRP A 8 -28.09 2.92 -6.72
C TRP A 8 -27.76 1.42 -6.65
N SER A 9 -28.75 0.55 -6.49
CA SER A 9 -28.54 -0.90 -6.43
C SER A 9 -29.35 -1.62 -7.50
N THR A 10 -28.94 -1.54 -8.75
CA THR A 10 -29.44 -2.45 -9.77
C THR A 10 -28.98 -3.87 -9.42
N PRO A 11 -29.87 -4.91 -9.55
CA PRO A 11 -29.50 -6.30 -9.22
C PRO A 11 -28.24 -6.77 -9.97
N ALA A 12 -27.99 -6.25 -11.17
CA ALA A 12 -26.79 -6.51 -11.95
C ALA A 12 -25.49 -5.97 -11.29
N LEU A 13 -25.53 -4.82 -10.62
CA LEU A 13 -24.38 -4.28 -9.89
C LEU A 13 -24.09 -5.11 -8.64
N GLN A 14 -25.13 -5.49 -7.89
CA GLN A 14 -24.96 -6.35 -6.71
C GLN A 14 -24.42 -7.74 -7.08
N GLU A 15 -24.82 -8.28 -8.21
CA GLU A 15 -24.30 -9.56 -8.70
C GLU A 15 -22.84 -9.45 -9.13
N ARG A 16 -22.45 -8.37 -9.80
CA ARG A 16 -21.04 -8.09 -10.15
C ARG A 16 -20.17 -7.90 -8.90
N GLU A 17 -20.64 -7.15 -7.90
CA GLU A 17 -19.93 -7.00 -6.63
C GLU A 17 -19.76 -8.34 -5.92
N ARG A 18 -20.80 -9.18 -5.87
CA ARG A 18 -20.73 -10.52 -5.27
C ARG A 18 -19.76 -11.43 -6.02
N VAL A 19 -19.76 -11.38 -7.35
CA VAL A 19 -18.82 -12.18 -8.17
C VAL A 19 -17.38 -11.71 -7.95
N LEU A 20 -17.11 -10.40 -7.94
CA LEU A 20 -15.78 -9.84 -7.66
C LEU A 20 -15.31 -10.18 -6.24
N LEU A 21 -16.18 -10.00 -5.25
CA LEU A 21 -15.89 -10.37 -3.86
C LEU A 21 -15.61 -11.88 -3.74
N ASN A 22 -16.37 -12.72 -4.42
CA ASN A 22 -16.13 -14.16 -4.43
C ASN A 22 -14.84 -14.55 -5.14
N LEU A 23 -14.46 -13.86 -6.22
CA LEU A 23 -13.18 -14.09 -6.89
C LEU A 23 -12.01 -13.71 -5.98
N ILE A 24 -12.08 -12.58 -5.31
CA ILE A 24 -11.03 -12.07 -4.42
C ILE A 24 -10.98 -12.90 -3.12
N THR A 25 -12.15 -13.17 -2.52
CA THR A 25 -12.23 -13.84 -1.21
C THR A 25 -12.38 -15.35 -1.32
N GLY A 26 -12.73 -15.91 -2.48
CA GLY A 26 -12.96 -17.34 -2.69
C GLY A 26 -11.75 -18.22 -2.43
N ALA A 27 -10.55 -17.69 -2.68
CA ALA A 27 -9.28 -18.39 -2.46
C ALA A 27 -8.27 -17.46 -1.75
N PRO A 28 -8.37 -17.24 -0.43
CA PRO A 28 -7.56 -16.28 0.31
C PRO A 28 -6.05 -16.50 0.12
N ARG A 29 -5.61 -17.76 0.01
CA ARG A 29 -4.21 -18.09 -0.26
C ARG A 29 -3.73 -17.54 -1.61
N ARG A 30 -4.54 -17.69 -2.67
CA ARG A 30 -4.21 -17.17 -4.01
C ARG A 30 -4.17 -15.65 -4.02
N THR A 31 -5.13 -15.01 -3.38
CA THR A 31 -5.19 -13.55 -3.29
C THR A 31 -3.98 -12.98 -2.55
N LEU A 32 -3.59 -13.59 -1.42
CA LEU A 32 -2.39 -13.18 -0.67
C LEU A 32 -1.10 -13.44 -1.44
N ALA A 33 -1.01 -14.56 -2.18
CA ALA A 33 0.13 -14.85 -3.04
C ALA A 33 0.24 -13.85 -4.21
N LEU A 34 -0.88 -13.50 -4.84
CA LEU A 34 -0.93 -12.49 -5.90
C LEU A 34 -0.57 -11.10 -5.36
N MET A 35 -1.01 -10.75 -4.17
CA MET A 35 -0.63 -9.51 -3.50
C MET A 35 0.88 -9.47 -3.25
N CYS A 36 1.47 -10.55 -2.72
CA CYS A 36 2.92 -10.67 -2.55
C CYS A 36 3.65 -10.49 -3.89
N ALA A 37 3.21 -11.18 -4.95
CA ALA A 37 3.79 -11.05 -6.28
C ALA A 37 3.68 -9.62 -6.84
N ALA A 38 2.54 -8.95 -6.65
CA ALA A 38 2.36 -7.56 -7.06
C ALA A 38 3.30 -6.62 -6.30
N CYS A 39 3.46 -6.79 -4.98
CA CYS A 39 4.42 -6.01 -4.19
C CYS A 39 5.86 -6.21 -4.69
N VAL A 40 6.27 -7.45 -4.97
CA VAL A 40 7.61 -7.75 -5.51
C VAL A 40 7.80 -7.11 -6.88
N ALA A 41 6.81 -7.17 -7.77
CA ALA A 41 6.87 -6.53 -9.08
C ALA A 41 7.00 -5.00 -8.97
N MET A 42 6.27 -4.37 -8.04
CA MET A 42 6.37 -2.93 -7.79
C MET A 42 7.73 -2.54 -7.21
N LEU A 43 8.30 -3.36 -6.31
CA LEU A 43 9.66 -3.16 -5.79
C LEU A 43 10.70 -3.28 -6.91
N ALA A 44 10.59 -4.30 -7.76
CA ALA A 44 11.48 -4.49 -8.91
C ALA A 44 11.38 -3.30 -9.88
N PHE A 45 10.18 -2.79 -10.14
CA PHE A 45 9.99 -1.60 -10.95
C PHE A 45 10.62 -0.36 -10.31
N GLY A 46 10.46 -0.16 -9.00
CA GLY A 46 11.11 0.93 -8.27
C GLY A 46 12.64 0.86 -8.31
N MET A 47 13.21 -0.37 -8.23
CA MET A 47 14.65 -0.59 -8.39
C MET A 47 15.11 -0.32 -9.83
N TYR A 48 14.33 -0.70 -10.82
CA TYR A 48 14.59 -0.37 -12.23
C TYR A 48 14.65 1.15 -12.44
N LEU A 49 13.69 1.91 -11.92
CA LEU A 49 13.70 3.38 -12.01
C LEU A 49 14.94 3.98 -11.36
N GLN A 50 15.39 3.42 -10.25
CA GLN A 50 16.57 3.92 -9.54
C GLN A 50 17.87 3.61 -10.27
N TYR A 51 18.10 2.34 -10.67
CA TYR A 51 19.41 1.91 -11.17
C TYR A 51 19.56 2.04 -12.69
N VAL A 52 18.46 2.00 -13.45
CA VAL A 52 18.51 2.06 -14.91
C VAL A 52 18.13 3.44 -15.41
N VAL A 53 17.11 4.06 -14.84
CA VAL A 53 16.65 5.40 -15.23
C VAL A 53 17.44 6.49 -14.49
N GLY A 54 18.05 6.17 -13.34
CA GLY A 54 18.87 7.11 -12.56
C GLY A 54 18.03 8.05 -11.66
N LEU A 55 16.85 7.64 -11.24
CA LEU A 55 15.99 8.42 -10.34
C LEU A 55 16.39 8.18 -8.89
N ASP A 56 16.90 9.18 -8.20
CA ASP A 56 17.23 9.08 -6.78
C ASP A 56 15.97 9.06 -5.91
N PRO A 57 15.80 8.02 -5.06
CA PRO A 57 14.61 7.90 -4.22
C PRO A 57 14.66 8.90 -3.07
N CYS A 58 13.63 9.71 -2.93
CA CYS A 58 13.46 10.60 -1.78
C CYS A 58 13.28 9.81 -0.46
N PRO A 59 13.54 10.40 0.72
CA PRO A 59 13.40 9.73 2.01
C PRO A 59 12.03 9.08 2.23
N MET A 60 10.94 9.73 1.86
CA MET A 60 9.59 9.17 1.96
C MET A 60 9.38 7.97 1.02
N CYS A 61 9.98 8.01 -0.18
CA CYS A 61 9.95 6.89 -1.12
C CYS A 61 10.62 5.64 -0.54
N ILE A 62 11.71 5.82 0.21
CA ILE A 62 12.42 4.73 0.90
C ILE A 62 11.53 4.12 1.99
N VAL A 63 10.86 4.96 2.80
CA VAL A 63 9.90 4.49 3.83
C VAL A 63 8.76 3.69 3.20
N GLN A 64 8.20 4.14 2.07
CA GLN A 64 7.16 3.42 1.34
C GLN A 64 7.67 2.05 0.82
N ARG A 65 8.91 1.98 0.34
CA ARG A 65 9.53 0.70 -0.07
C ARG A 65 9.62 -0.29 1.09
N TYR A 66 10.03 0.16 2.28
CA TYR A 66 10.06 -0.70 3.48
C TYR A 66 8.66 -1.16 3.89
N ALA A 67 7.67 -0.27 3.84
CA ALA A 67 6.28 -0.65 4.08
C ALA A 67 5.80 -1.71 3.07
N LEU A 68 6.13 -1.55 1.78
CA LEU A 68 5.77 -2.49 0.72
C LEU A 68 6.47 -3.85 0.89
N ILE A 69 7.75 -3.87 1.30
CA ILE A 69 8.47 -5.10 1.65
C ILE A 69 7.76 -5.80 2.80
N GLY A 70 7.38 -5.07 3.84
CA GLY A 70 6.64 -5.61 4.98
C GLY A 70 5.31 -6.22 4.57
N VAL A 71 4.53 -5.55 3.71
CA VAL A 71 3.28 -6.09 3.16
C VAL A 71 3.54 -7.37 2.36
N ALA A 72 4.58 -7.38 1.50
CA ALA A 72 4.95 -8.56 0.71
C ALA A 72 5.29 -9.77 1.59
N VAL A 73 6.12 -9.57 2.60
CA VAL A 73 6.53 -10.63 3.55
C VAL A 73 5.33 -11.16 4.32
N CYS A 74 4.51 -10.27 4.89
CA CYS A 74 3.33 -10.67 5.66
C CYS A 74 2.29 -11.39 4.80
N ALA A 75 2.01 -10.90 3.58
CA ALA A 75 1.09 -11.54 2.65
C ALA A 75 1.63 -12.89 2.15
N GLY A 76 2.94 -12.97 1.87
CA GLY A 76 3.62 -14.22 1.51
C GLY A 76 3.51 -15.27 2.61
N LEU A 77 3.87 -14.91 3.85
CA LEU A 77 3.77 -15.80 5.00
C LEU A 77 2.32 -16.24 5.25
N ALA A 78 1.36 -15.32 5.22
CA ALA A 78 -0.06 -15.63 5.36
C ALA A 78 -0.56 -16.61 4.28
N SER A 79 -0.04 -16.50 3.05
CA SER A 79 -0.39 -17.40 1.94
C SER A 79 0.15 -18.82 2.14
N VAL A 80 1.36 -18.96 2.70
CA VAL A 80 2.02 -20.27 2.93
C VAL A 80 1.44 -20.98 4.15
N ILE A 81 1.28 -20.27 5.27
CA ILE A 81 0.78 -20.84 6.54
C ILE A 81 -0.65 -21.38 6.38
N GLY A 82 -1.41 -20.83 5.44
CA GLY A 82 -2.77 -21.26 5.15
C GLY A 82 -3.75 -20.95 6.30
N GLN A 83 -4.93 -21.60 6.30
CA GLN A 83 -6.03 -21.26 7.20
C GLN A 83 -5.88 -21.73 8.66
N LYS A 84 -4.71 -22.19 9.07
CA LYS A 84 -4.43 -22.59 10.45
C LYS A 84 -4.15 -21.37 11.33
N GLY A 85 -5.18 -20.65 11.76
CA GLY A 85 -5.15 -19.65 12.86
C GLY A 85 -4.29 -18.40 12.64
N TRP A 86 -3.03 -18.55 12.35
CA TRP A 86 -2.02 -17.45 12.28
C TRP A 86 -2.06 -16.58 11.02
N TRP A 87 -2.72 -17.03 9.97
CA TRP A 87 -2.83 -16.23 8.74
C TRP A 87 -3.52 -14.88 8.97
N LYS A 88 -4.49 -14.82 9.89
CA LYS A 88 -5.18 -13.58 10.24
C LYS A 88 -4.25 -12.57 10.91
N SER A 89 -3.38 -13.03 11.81
CA SER A 89 -2.40 -12.16 12.48
C SER A 89 -1.45 -11.52 11.48
N TRP A 90 -0.95 -12.30 10.51
CA TRP A 90 -0.11 -11.80 9.44
C TRP A 90 -0.86 -10.84 8.50
N SER A 91 -2.13 -11.12 8.22
CA SER A 91 -2.97 -10.23 7.40
C SER A 91 -3.30 -8.92 8.13
N VAL A 92 -3.49 -8.93 9.45
CA VAL A 92 -3.66 -7.71 10.25
C VAL A 92 -2.38 -6.87 10.24
N LEU A 93 -1.23 -7.51 10.40
CA LEU A 93 0.05 -6.82 10.32
C LEU A 93 0.28 -6.22 8.92
N ALA A 94 -0.03 -6.98 7.86
CA ALA A 94 0.02 -6.47 6.48
C ALA A 94 -0.91 -5.27 6.29
N LEU A 95 -2.12 -5.30 6.87
CA LEU A 95 -3.08 -4.20 6.81
C LEU A 95 -2.54 -2.94 7.53
N ALA A 96 -1.92 -3.10 8.70
CA ALA A 96 -1.29 -1.99 9.41
C ALA A 96 -0.15 -1.37 8.61
N LEU A 97 0.70 -2.20 7.99
CA LEU A 97 1.80 -1.74 7.13
C LEU A 97 1.30 -1.07 5.85
N ALA A 98 0.22 -1.59 5.24
CA ALA A 98 -0.42 -0.95 4.09
C ALA A 98 -1.02 0.40 4.46
N GLY A 99 -1.65 0.52 5.63
CA GLY A 99 -2.16 1.79 6.16
C GLY A 99 -1.05 2.80 6.40
N PHE A 100 0.06 2.37 6.98
CA PHE A 100 1.24 3.22 7.18
C PHE A 100 1.86 3.67 5.84
N GLY A 101 1.97 2.77 4.85
CA GLY A 101 2.44 3.08 3.50
C GLY A 101 1.50 4.08 2.80
N ALA A 102 0.19 3.89 2.92
CA ALA A 102 -0.81 4.82 2.39
C ALA A 102 -0.70 6.22 3.02
N PHE A 103 -0.55 6.29 4.34
CA PHE A 103 -0.33 7.56 5.05
C PHE A 103 0.92 8.29 4.55
N THR A 104 2.04 7.57 4.41
CA THR A 104 3.31 8.15 3.92
C THR A 104 3.17 8.64 2.48
N ALA A 105 2.50 7.86 1.62
CA ALA A 105 2.26 8.23 0.22
C ALA A 105 1.30 9.43 0.10
N ALA A 106 0.24 9.48 0.90
CA ALA A 106 -0.68 10.62 0.96
C ALA A 106 0.04 11.89 1.39
N ARG A 107 0.90 11.81 2.43
CA ARG A 107 1.71 12.94 2.90
C ARG A 107 2.66 13.44 1.82
N GLN A 108 3.30 12.54 1.09
CA GLN A 108 4.18 12.91 -0.03
C GLN A 108 3.40 13.57 -1.17
N SER A 109 2.25 13.00 -1.57
CA SER A 109 1.37 13.60 -2.59
C SER A 109 0.91 15.01 -2.18
N TRP A 110 0.59 15.20 -0.90
CA TRP A 110 0.24 16.51 -0.37
C TRP A 110 1.39 17.52 -0.50
N LEU A 111 2.62 17.12 -0.18
CA LEU A 111 3.81 17.96 -0.32
C LEU A 111 4.13 18.32 -1.77
N GLN A 112 3.79 17.44 -2.72
CA GLN A 112 3.92 17.72 -4.15
C GLN A 112 2.90 18.73 -4.66
N TRP A 113 1.69 18.74 -4.08
CA TRP A 113 0.64 19.71 -4.46
C TRP A 113 0.79 21.04 -3.73
N PHE A 114 1.26 21.02 -2.49
CA PHE A 114 1.45 22.19 -1.64
C PHE A 114 2.87 22.21 -1.08
N PRO A 115 3.87 22.56 -1.91
CA PRO A 115 5.26 22.60 -1.45
C PRO A 115 5.44 23.67 -0.36
N PRO A 116 6.20 23.39 0.71
CA PRO A 116 6.49 24.36 1.74
C PRO A 116 7.38 25.49 1.20
N GLU A 117 7.17 26.72 1.65
CA GLU A 117 7.92 27.92 1.22
C GLU A 117 9.44 27.82 1.51
N VAL A 118 9.81 27.06 2.55
CA VAL A 118 11.21 26.79 2.91
C VAL A 118 11.49 25.31 2.70
N ALA A 119 12.00 24.98 1.52
CA ALA A 119 12.55 23.66 1.26
C ALA A 119 13.88 23.51 2.02
N THR A 120 13.94 22.62 3.00
CA THR A 120 15.22 22.20 3.57
C THR A 120 16.00 21.45 2.48
N CYS A 121 17.25 21.88 2.20
CA CYS A 121 18.13 21.19 1.27
C CYS A 121 18.17 19.69 1.60
N GLY A 122 17.92 18.84 0.58
CA GLY A 122 17.81 17.41 0.71
C GLY A 122 18.99 16.81 1.46
N ARG A 123 18.68 16.15 2.58
CA ARG A 123 19.62 15.24 3.23
C ARG A 123 19.19 13.83 2.86
N ASP A 124 20.15 13.07 2.39
CA ASP A 124 20.00 11.65 2.14
C ASP A 124 19.39 10.93 3.36
N PHE A 125 18.47 9.99 3.10
CA PHE A 125 17.79 9.22 4.14
C PHE A 125 18.78 8.57 5.11
N TYR A 126 19.83 7.96 4.57
CA TYR A 126 20.86 7.29 5.37
C TYR A 126 21.64 8.29 6.23
N GLY A 127 22.01 9.44 5.68
CA GLY A 127 22.66 10.51 6.43
C GLY A 127 21.78 11.10 7.55
N MET A 128 20.45 11.11 7.38
CA MET A 128 19.54 11.50 8.46
C MET A 128 19.49 10.49 9.60
N VAL A 129 19.49 9.18 9.27
CA VAL A 129 19.40 8.12 10.28
C VAL A 129 20.72 7.92 11.00
N GLU A 130 21.87 8.10 10.32
CA GLU A 130 23.21 7.96 10.93
C GLU A 130 23.60 9.13 11.83
N ASN A 131 23.24 10.36 11.44
CA ASN A 131 23.72 11.56 12.14
C ASN A 131 22.75 12.11 13.19
N TYR A 132 21.50 11.61 13.24
CA TYR A 132 20.50 12.10 14.19
C TYR A 132 19.81 10.96 14.92
N PRO A 133 19.49 11.13 16.22
CA PRO A 133 18.64 10.19 16.92
C PRO A 133 17.28 10.06 16.25
N LEU A 134 16.69 8.86 16.27
CA LEU A 134 15.41 8.54 15.60
C LEU A 134 14.29 9.54 15.94
N SER A 135 14.27 10.06 17.17
CA SER A 135 13.31 11.07 17.61
C SER A 135 13.38 12.39 16.82
N ARG A 136 14.52 12.70 16.22
CA ARG A 136 14.71 13.86 15.33
C ARG A 136 14.63 13.50 13.86
N ALA A 137 15.16 12.33 13.48
CA ALA A 137 15.17 11.87 12.10
C ALA A 137 13.74 11.65 11.56
N ILE A 138 12.85 11.02 12.35
CA ILE A 138 11.47 10.77 11.95
C ILE A 138 10.71 12.06 11.59
N PRO A 139 10.64 13.10 12.47
CA PRO A 139 9.99 14.35 12.08
C PRO A 139 10.63 15.02 10.86
N MET A 140 11.94 14.91 10.66
CA MET A 140 12.63 15.48 9.51
C MET A 140 12.22 14.81 8.20
N ILE A 141 12.08 13.47 8.19
CA ILE A 141 11.61 12.70 7.03
C ILE A 141 10.20 13.17 6.63
N PHE A 142 9.29 13.31 7.60
CA PHE A 142 7.89 13.68 7.35
C PHE A 142 7.65 15.18 7.14
N ARG A 143 8.59 16.05 7.47
CA ARG A 143 8.51 17.48 7.10
C ARG A 143 8.63 17.67 5.59
N GLY A 144 9.30 16.77 4.90
CA GLY A 144 9.58 16.82 3.48
C GLY A 144 10.86 17.63 3.19
N SER A 145 11.82 16.94 2.60
CA SER A 145 12.95 17.61 1.93
C SER A 145 12.51 18.10 0.55
N GLY A 146 13.27 19.03 -0.04
CA GLY A 146 13.02 19.51 -1.41
C GLY A 146 12.86 18.36 -2.42
N ASP A 147 13.61 17.28 -2.24
CA ASP A 147 13.54 16.08 -3.09
C ASP A 147 12.19 15.34 -3.00
N CYS A 148 11.45 15.45 -1.88
CA CYS A 148 10.11 14.87 -1.74
C CYS A 148 9.02 15.68 -2.44
N THR A 149 9.27 16.93 -2.78
CA THR A 149 8.36 17.82 -3.54
C THR A 149 8.59 17.75 -5.04
N ALA A 150 9.78 17.30 -5.47
CA ALA A 150 10.11 17.14 -6.88
C ALA A 150 9.28 16.02 -7.52
N ILE A 151 8.85 16.24 -8.75
CA ILE A 151 8.11 15.26 -9.56
C ILE A 151 8.99 14.90 -10.74
N ASP A 152 9.89 13.93 -10.54
CA ASP A 152 10.88 13.55 -11.56
C ASP A 152 10.31 12.55 -12.57
N TRP A 153 9.20 11.88 -12.24
CA TRP A 153 8.55 10.92 -13.12
C TRP A 153 7.03 10.94 -12.94
N THR A 154 6.32 10.91 -14.09
CA THR A 154 4.86 10.86 -14.11
C THR A 154 4.37 9.81 -15.09
N PHE A 155 3.28 9.13 -14.73
CA PHE A 155 2.57 8.18 -15.58
C PHE A 155 1.07 8.45 -15.50
N LEU A 156 0.42 8.66 -16.65
CA LEU A 156 -1.01 9.02 -16.72
C LEU A 156 -1.40 10.21 -15.84
N GLY A 157 -0.51 11.20 -15.70
CA GLY A 157 -0.75 12.40 -14.89
C GLY A 157 -0.53 12.21 -13.38
N GLY A 158 -0.22 11.00 -12.92
CA GLY A 158 0.08 10.70 -11.51
C GLY A 158 1.59 10.55 -11.27
N SER A 159 2.08 11.11 -10.16
CA SER A 159 3.44 10.88 -9.67
C SER A 159 3.60 9.48 -9.07
N ILE A 160 4.83 9.05 -8.81
CA ILE A 160 5.11 7.79 -8.09
C ILE A 160 4.37 7.74 -6.74
N ALA A 161 4.30 8.85 -6.02
CA ALA A 161 3.60 8.95 -4.74
C ALA A 161 2.09 8.71 -4.89
N ASN A 162 1.46 9.27 -5.93
CA ASN A 162 0.03 9.09 -6.19
C ASN A 162 -0.30 7.62 -6.50
N TRP A 163 0.51 6.97 -7.34
CA TRP A 163 0.34 5.56 -7.66
C TRP A 163 0.60 4.65 -6.46
N SER A 164 1.62 4.95 -5.66
CA SER A 164 1.87 4.24 -4.41
C SER A 164 0.69 4.33 -3.45
N PHE A 165 0.10 5.51 -3.30
CA PHE A 165 -1.09 5.71 -2.48
C PHE A 165 -2.25 4.82 -2.94
N ILE A 166 -2.56 4.83 -4.24
CA ILE A 166 -3.63 4.01 -4.81
C ILE A 166 -3.39 2.53 -4.51
N TRP A 167 -2.18 2.02 -4.75
CA TRP A 167 -1.87 0.60 -4.51
C TRP A 167 -1.94 0.22 -3.03
N PHE A 168 -1.46 1.05 -2.11
CA PHE A 168 -1.61 0.78 -0.68
C PHE A 168 -3.07 0.75 -0.24
N ILE A 169 -3.92 1.63 -0.77
CA ILE A 169 -5.37 1.60 -0.51
C ILE A 169 -5.98 0.31 -1.07
N VAL A 170 -5.66 -0.10 -2.29
CA VAL A 170 -6.15 -1.35 -2.88
C VAL A 170 -5.75 -2.55 -2.02
N PHE A 171 -4.49 -2.64 -1.61
CA PHE A 171 -4.02 -3.71 -0.73
C PHE A 171 -4.73 -3.70 0.62
N GLY A 172 -4.92 -2.53 1.22
CA GLY A 172 -5.65 -2.36 2.47
C GLY A 172 -7.11 -2.84 2.35
N LEU A 173 -7.81 -2.45 1.29
CA LEU A 173 -9.20 -2.87 1.04
C LEU A 173 -9.31 -4.38 0.81
N VAL A 174 -8.39 -4.96 0.03
CA VAL A 174 -8.36 -6.41 -0.21
C VAL A 174 -8.12 -7.18 1.11
N LEU A 175 -7.15 -6.74 1.91
CA LEU A 175 -6.85 -7.35 3.22
C LEU A 175 -8.04 -7.22 4.18
N LEU A 176 -8.67 -6.06 4.22
CA LEU A 176 -9.87 -5.83 5.04
C LEU A 176 -11.01 -6.75 4.61
N ALA A 177 -11.27 -6.87 3.30
CA ALA A 177 -12.29 -7.77 2.76
C ALA A 177 -12.01 -9.24 3.13
N LEU A 178 -10.74 -9.67 3.08
CA LEU A 178 -10.34 -11.03 3.49
C LEU A 178 -10.55 -11.27 5.00
N LEU A 179 -10.25 -10.26 5.83
CA LEU A 179 -10.39 -10.36 7.30
C LEU A 179 -11.84 -10.34 7.75
N LEU A 180 -12.70 -9.55 7.10
CA LEU A 180 -14.12 -9.42 7.41
C LEU A 180 -14.93 -10.60 6.89
N ARG A 181 -14.38 -11.46 6.03
CA ARG A 181 -15.07 -12.62 5.52
C ARG A 181 -15.45 -13.58 6.65
N ARG A 182 -16.75 -13.82 6.81
CA ARG A 182 -17.24 -14.90 7.68
C ARG A 182 -16.87 -16.25 7.06
N PRO A 183 -16.33 -17.20 7.83
CA PRO A 183 -16.11 -18.56 7.33
C PRO A 183 -17.46 -19.12 6.85
N SER A 184 -17.55 -19.47 5.57
CA SER A 184 -18.71 -20.22 5.08
C SER A 184 -18.75 -21.55 5.83
N ALA A 185 -19.86 -21.85 6.51
CA ALA A 185 -20.08 -23.08 7.29
C ALA A 185 -20.05 -24.39 6.46
N GLY A 186 -19.74 -24.30 5.15
CA GLY A 186 -19.77 -25.42 4.20
C GLY A 186 -18.44 -26.06 3.83
N GLY A 187 -17.30 -25.66 4.42
CA GLY A 187 -15.96 -26.11 3.99
C GLY A 187 -15.25 -27.13 4.90
N GLN A 188 -15.94 -27.77 5.83
CA GLN A 188 -15.33 -28.74 6.77
C GLN A 188 -15.71 -30.23 6.47
N ALA A 189 -15.98 -30.53 5.19
CA ALA A 189 -16.13 -31.91 4.76
C ALA A 189 -15.23 -32.19 3.57
N ARG A 190 -13.94 -32.46 3.85
CA ARG A 190 -13.06 -33.40 3.11
C ARG A 190 -11.65 -33.38 3.67
#